data_6936d421cb9e40c2adf3e4bcc7906c01
#
_entry.id   6936d421cb9e40c2adf3e4bcc7906c01
#
_cell.length_a   1.000
_cell.length_b   1.000
_cell.length_c   1.000
_cell.angle_alpha   90.00
_cell.angle_beta   90.00
_cell.angle_gamma   90.00
#
_symmetry.space_group_name_H-M   'P 1'
#
loop_
_entity.id
_entity.type
_entity.pdbx_description
1 polymer ?
#
loop_
_entity_poly.entity_id
_entity_poly.type
_entity_poly.pdbx_seq_one_letter_code
_entity_poly.pdbx_strand_id
1 'polypeptide(L)'
;SDGSTVIATSKTYDVFGSANNGATMSADIEALASGTYVCVLTFDEPTGNRGKVLSALESLGGTSEVVNSLPYRGAYILLGRKGMKPGDGLELRAPTGGDGTAHISTSVEFVNGVMMGLGAAGGVMMKADANASAITTLQNTVKTQGDNIDSLSSSTTALENSLASSNASVDAASQIP
;
A
#
# COMPACT_ATOMS: atom_id res chain seq x y z
N SER A 1 -19.96 -3.04 -9.76
CA SER A 1 -18.77 -3.87 -9.92
C SER A 1 -18.05 -3.41 -11.17
N ASP A 2 -16.98 -2.69 -11.00
CA ASP A 2 -16.09 -2.48 -12.10
C ASP A 2 -15.47 -3.85 -12.44
N GLY A 3 -15.61 -4.27 -13.69
CA GLY A 3 -15.14 -5.56 -14.15
C GLY A 3 -13.63 -5.54 -14.39
N SER A 4 -12.80 -5.17 -13.40
CA SER A 4 -11.37 -5.29 -13.57
C SER A 4 -10.98 -6.77 -13.64
N THR A 5 -10.72 -7.23 -14.86
CA THR A 5 -10.20 -8.57 -15.09
C THR A 5 -8.75 -8.59 -14.59
N VAL A 6 -8.47 -9.38 -13.57
CA VAL A 6 -7.09 -9.69 -13.17
C VAL A 6 -6.47 -10.53 -14.29
N ILE A 7 -5.61 -9.93 -15.08
CA ILE A 7 -4.81 -10.66 -16.06
C ILE A 7 -3.54 -11.12 -15.34
N ALA A 8 -3.53 -12.39 -14.91
CA ALA A 8 -2.32 -13.00 -14.39
C ALA A 8 -1.54 -13.62 -15.57
N THR A 9 -0.35 -13.14 -15.82
CA THR A 9 0.61 -13.78 -16.71
C THR A 9 1.71 -14.40 -15.86
N SER A 10 2.16 -15.60 -16.19
CA SER A 10 3.28 -16.25 -15.51
C SER A 10 4.42 -16.53 -16.50
N LYS A 11 5.65 -16.37 -16.02
CA LYS A 11 6.87 -16.71 -16.74
C LYS A 11 7.78 -17.52 -15.80
N THR A 12 8.55 -18.42 -16.36
CA THR A 12 9.54 -19.24 -15.61
C THR A 12 10.92 -18.99 -16.19
N TYR A 13 11.90 -18.85 -15.31
CA TYR A 13 13.31 -18.60 -15.68
C TYR A 13 14.21 -19.58 -14.95
N ASP A 14 15.05 -20.29 -15.67
CA ASP A 14 16.14 -21.10 -15.09
C ASP A 14 17.33 -20.19 -14.74
N VAL A 15 17.23 -19.54 -13.59
CA VAL A 15 18.27 -18.63 -13.09
C VAL A 15 19.54 -19.40 -12.66
N PHE A 16 19.41 -20.67 -12.25
CA PHE A 16 20.55 -21.48 -11.88
C PHE A 16 21.39 -21.86 -13.11
N GLY A 17 20.76 -22.42 -14.10
CA GLY A 17 21.46 -22.98 -15.28
C GLY A 17 21.94 -21.90 -16.27
N SER A 18 21.42 -20.68 -16.22
CA SER A 18 21.73 -19.69 -17.24
C SER A 18 21.71 -18.23 -16.74
N ALA A 19 22.87 -17.58 -16.85
CA ALA A 19 22.99 -16.15 -16.58
C ALA A 19 22.13 -15.30 -17.53
N ASN A 20 21.88 -15.77 -18.76
CA ASN A 20 21.02 -15.10 -19.72
C ASN A 20 19.55 -15.12 -19.25
N ASN A 21 19.09 -16.22 -18.65
CA ASN A 21 17.74 -16.30 -18.09
C ASN A 21 17.56 -15.33 -16.91
N GLY A 22 18.58 -15.17 -16.07
CA GLY A 22 18.58 -14.14 -15.02
C GLY A 22 18.50 -12.72 -15.59
N ALA A 23 19.26 -12.43 -16.65
CA ALA A 23 19.20 -11.14 -17.32
C ALA A 23 17.84 -10.90 -18.01
N THR A 24 17.25 -11.94 -18.62
CA THR A 24 15.91 -11.86 -19.23
C THR A 24 14.85 -11.61 -18.17
N MET A 25 14.90 -12.33 -17.04
CA MET A 25 14.00 -12.08 -15.91
C MET A 25 14.07 -10.63 -15.43
N SER A 26 15.29 -10.09 -15.28
CA SER A 26 15.47 -8.69 -14.88
C SER A 26 14.87 -7.72 -15.90
N ALA A 27 15.14 -7.91 -17.18
CA ALA A 27 14.60 -7.07 -18.24
C ALA A 27 13.06 -7.12 -18.28
N ASP A 28 12.47 -8.30 -18.10
CA ASP A 28 11.00 -8.46 -18.06
C ASP A 28 10.39 -7.74 -16.85
N ILE A 29 11.03 -7.80 -15.67
CA ILE A 29 10.58 -7.07 -14.48
C ILE A 29 10.75 -5.57 -14.68
N GLU A 30 11.84 -5.14 -15.27
CA GLU A 30 12.09 -3.71 -15.50
C GLU A 30 11.15 -3.09 -16.53
N ALA A 31 10.67 -3.88 -17.49
CA ALA A 31 9.68 -3.46 -18.46
C ALA A 31 8.26 -3.30 -17.91
N LEU A 32 7.99 -3.76 -16.68
CA LEU A 32 6.68 -3.62 -16.06
C LEU A 32 6.36 -2.16 -15.76
N ALA A 33 5.11 -1.79 -15.97
CA ALA A 33 4.59 -0.48 -15.57
C ALA A 33 4.69 -0.30 -14.04
N SER A 34 5.01 0.90 -13.59
CA SER A 34 4.98 1.24 -12.15
C SER A 34 3.60 0.92 -11.56
N GLY A 35 3.59 0.34 -10.38
CA GLY A 35 2.36 -0.09 -9.71
C GLY A 35 1.90 -1.52 -10.04
N THR A 36 2.52 -2.21 -11.00
CA THR A 36 2.21 -3.61 -11.32
C THR A 36 2.57 -4.50 -10.14
N TYR A 37 1.61 -5.29 -9.64
CA TYR A 37 1.86 -6.31 -8.62
C TYR A 37 2.55 -7.52 -9.23
N VAL A 38 3.53 -8.05 -8.53
CA VAL A 38 4.35 -9.18 -8.96
C VAL A 38 4.50 -10.16 -7.80
N CYS A 39 4.35 -11.44 -8.11
CA CYS A 39 4.71 -12.53 -7.22
C CYS A 39 5.89 -13.28 -7.83
N VAL A 40 7.00 -13.33 -7.12
CA VAL A 40 8.18 -14.12 -7.46
C VAL A 40 8.26 -15.30 -6.54
N LEU A 41 8.35 -16.49 -7.12
CA LEU A 41 8.46 -17.76 -6.40
C LEU A 41 9.68 -18.51 -6.89
N THR A 42 10.39 -19.16 -6.00
CA THR A 42 11.43 -20.11 -6.40
C THR A 42 10.85 -21.52 -6.57
N PHE A 43 11.42 -22.21 -7.55
CA PHE A 43 11.23 -23.63 -7.78
C PHE A 43 12.59 -24.24 -8.03
N ASP A 44 12.98 -25.27 -7.29
CA ASP A 44 14.29 -25.89 -7.29
C ASP A 44 15.42 -24.94 -6.80
N GLU A 45 16.37 -24.57 -7.62
CA GLU A 45 17.62 -23.88 -7.20
C GLU A 45 17.68 -22.42 -7.70
N PRO A 46 17.51 -21.41 -6.82
CA PRO A 46 17.52 -20.01 -7.24
C PRO A 46 18.90 -19.33 -7.19
N THR A 47 19.96 -19.98 -6.65
CA THR A 47 21.16 -19.24 -6.22
C THR A 47 22.25 -19.06 -7.27
N GLY A 48 22.24 -19.83 -8.36
CA GLY A 48 23.35 -19.89 -9.32
C GLY A 48 23.74 -18.56 -9.95
N ASN A 49 22.78 -17.81 -10.46
CA ASN A 49 23.00 -16.51 -11.11
C ASN A 49 22.16 -15.39 -10.45
N ARG A 50 21.84 -15.52 -9.17
CA ARG A 50 21.00 -14.57 -8.42
C ARG A 50 21.47 -13.11 -8.52
N GLY A 51 22.78 -12.87 -8.64
CA GLY A 51 23.32 -11.52 -8.84
C GLY A 51 22.77 -10.79 -10.08
N LYS A 52 22.22 -11.52 -11.06
CA LYS A 52 21.61 -10.92 -12.25
C LYS A 52 20.19 -10.39 -12.02
N VAL A 53 19.55 -10.81 -10.94
CA VAL A 53 18.15 -10.44 -10.65
C VAL A 53 17.98 -9.50 -9.45
N LEU A 54 19.06 -9.22 -8.71
CA LEU A 54 19.00 -8.44 -7.45
C LEU A 54 18.30 -7.08 -7.64
N SER A 55 18.80 -6.26 -8.56
CA SER A 55 18.26 -4.92 -8.80
C SER A 55 16.78 -4.96 -9.22
N ALA A 56 16.40 -5.94 -10.03
CA ALA A 56 15.01 -6.12 -10.45
C ALA A 56 14.12 -6.50 -9.26
N LEU A 57 14.56 -7.42 -8.40
CA LEU A 57 13.83 -7.80 -7.20
C LEU A 57 13.72 -6.63 -6.19
N GLU A 58 14.77 -5.84 -6.03
CA GLU A 58 14.75 -4.62 -5.22
C GLU A 58 13.72 -3.62 -5.74
N SER A 59 13.57 -3.50 -7.06
CA SER A 59 12.56 -2.63 -7.67
C SER A 59 11.10 -3.07 -7.41
N LEU A 60 10.92 -4.30 -6.93
CA LEU A 60 9.65 -4.87 -6.48
C LEU A 60 9.46 -4.78 -4.96
N GLY A 61 10.47 -4.30 -4.22
CA GLY A 61 10.45 -4.21 -2.77
C GLY A 61 11.17 -5.35 -2.05
N GLY A 62 11.84 -6.25 -2.76
CA GLY A 62 12.74 -7.25 -2.17
C GLY A 62 14.05 -6.64 -1.66
N THR A 63 14.89 -7.44 -1.02
CA THR A 63 16.19 -7.01 -0.52
C THR A 63 17.33 -7.91 -1.02
N SER A 64 18.45 -7.30 -1.41
CA SER A 64 19.65 -8.06 -1.76
C SER A 64 20.15 -8.92 -0.61
N GLU A 65 19.95 -8.50 0.64
CA GLU A 65 20.35 -9.25 1.83
C GLU A 65 19.64 -10.59 1.90
N VAL A 66 18.30 -10.60 1.77
CA VAL A 66 17.52 -11.83 1.82
C VAL A 66 17.84 -12.74 0.64
N VAL A 67 17.89 -12.21 -0.59
CA VAL A 67 18.20 -13.00 -1.78
C VAL A 67 19.61 -13.60 -1.70
N ASN A 68 20.61 -12.87 -1.22
CA ASN A 68 21.97 -13.37 -1.06
C ASN A 68 22.10 -14.39 0.06
N SER A 69 21.20 -14.39 1.05
CA SER A 69 21.16 -15.35 2.15
C SER A 69 20.39 -16.64 1.82
N LEU A 70 19.82 -16.76 0.62
CA LEU A 70 19.11 -17.98 0.22
C LEU A 70 20.06 -19.18 0.24
N PRO A 71 19.69 -20.27 0.93
CA PRO A 71 20.44 -21.50 0.88
C PRO A 71 20.26 -22.21 -0.48
N TYR A 72 21.15 -23.13 -0.78
CA TYR A 72 20.98 -24.02 -1.94
C TYR A 72 19.61 -24.70 -1.90
N ARG A 73 18.85 -24.65 -2.99
CA ARG A 73 17.44 -25.11 -3.09
C ARG A 73 16.51 -24.51 -2.04
N GLY A 74 16.77 -23.26 -1.66
CA GLY A 74 15.95 -22.56 -0.69
C GLY A 74 14.63 -22.07 -1.28
N ALA A 75 13.54 -22.28 -0.56
CA ALA A 75 12.26 -21.71 -0.94
C ALA A 75 12.22 -20.20 -0.63
N TYR A 76 11.70 -19.42 -1.59
CA TYR A 76 11.60 -17.98 -1.51
C TYR A 76 10.29 -17.48 -2.16
N ILE A 77 9.69 -16.49 -1.53
CA ILE A 77 8.53 -15.76 -2.03
C ILE A 77 8.81 -14.27 -1.90
N LEU A 78 8.62 -13.52 -2.97
CA LEU A 78 8.51 -12.07 -2.93
C LEU A 78 7.16 -11.67 -3.52
N LEU A 79 6.35 -11.00 -2.72
CA LEU A 79 5.17 -10.31 -3.17
C LEU A 79 5.45 -8.82 -3.11
N GLY A 80 5.41 -8.17 -4.26
CA GLY A 80 5.79 -6.78 -4.37
C GLY A 80 5.03 -6.06 -5.46
N ARG A 81 5.45 -4.83 -5.68
CA ARG A 81 4.87 -3.97 -6.70
C ARG A 81 5.98 -3.15 -7.35
N LYS A 82 5.97 -3.07 -8.68
CA LYS A 82 6.96 -2.28 -9.41
C LYS A 82 7.02 -0.84 -8.91
N GLY A 83 8.22 -0.39 -8.53
CA GLY A 83 8.47 0.93 -7.98
C GLY A 83 8.42 1.01 -6.45
N MET A 84 8.27 -0.13 -5.73
CA MET A 84 8.48 -0.17 -4.28
C MET A 84 9.96 0.04 -3.94
N LYS A 85 10.22 0.54 -2.74
CA LYS A 85 11.58 0.63 -2.20
C LYS A 85 12.02 -0.75 -1.71
N PRO A 86 13.33 -1.07 -1.76
CA PRO A 86 13.85 -2.28 -1.15
C PRO A 86 13.40 -2.42 0.32
N GLY A 87 12.88 -3.59 0.67
CA GLY A 87 12.34 -3.89 2.00
C GLY A 87 10.85 -3.58 2.21
N ASP A 88 10.19 -2.91 1.26
CA ASP A 88 8.74 -2.61 1.36
C ASP A 88 7.84 -3.76 0.86
N GLY A 89 8.40 -4.74 0.14
CA GLY A 89 7.69 -5.94 -0.30
C GLY A 89 7.55 -6.98 0.82
N LEU A 90 6.59 -7.90 0.67
CA LEU A 90 6.55 -9.10 1.51
C LEU A 90 7.58 -10.09 0.97
N GLU A 91 8.65 -10.29 1.71
CA GLU A 91 9.75 -11.17 1.35
C GLU A 91 9.87 -12.29 2.39
N LEU A 92 9.72 -13.54 1.94
CA LEU A 92 9.78 -14.72 2.78
C LEU A 92 10.82 -15.69 2.24
N ARG A 93 11.55 -16.34 3.12
CA ARG A 93 12.46 -17.43 2.77
C ARG A 93 12.38 -18.56 3.78
N ALA A 94 12.59 -19.77 3.32
CA ALA A 94 12.81 -20.89 4.22
C ALA A 94 14.17 -20.75 4.91
N PRO A 95 14.27 -21.12 6.21
CA PRO A 95 15.53 -21.06 6.94
C PRO A 95 16.57 -22.09 6.47
N THR A 96 16.11 -23.15 5.83
CA THR A 96 16.91 -24.29 5.36
C THR A 96 16.57 -24.62 3.90
N GLY A 97 17.50 -25.31 3.24
CA GLY A 97 17.34 -25.81 1.88
C GLY A 97 18.15 -27.10 1.71
N GLY A 98 18.42 -27.50 0.49
CA GLY A 98 19.37 -28.55 0.15
C GLY A 98 18.76 -29.89 -0.27
N ASP A 99 17.68 -30.31 0.31
CA ASP A 99 17.04 -31.61 0.04
C ASP A 99 15.70 -31.52 -0.74
N GLY A 100 15.29 -30.31 -1.12
CA GLY A 100 14.02 -30.10 -1.81
C GLY A 100 12.80 -30.15 -0.89
N THR A 101 12.98 -30.18 0.43
CA THR A 101 11.88 -30.23 1.41
C THR A 101 11.53 -28.85 1.98
N ALA A 102 12.28 -27.81 1.59
CA ALA A 102 12.00 -26.44 2.05
C ALA A 102 10.68 -25.94 1.48
N HIS A 103 9.74 -25.65 2.35
CA HIS A 103 8.43 -25.14 1.97
C HIS A 103 8.12 -23.84 2.70
N ILE A 104 7.59 -22.87 1.96
CA ILE A 104 6.97 -21.67 2.52
C ILE A 104 5.65 -21.42 1.79
N SER A 105 4.69 -20.86 2.50
CA SER A 105 3.42 -20.47 1.93
C SER A 105 2.94 -19.16 2.52
N THR A 106 2.18 -18.42 1.75
CA THR A 106 1.51 -17.20 2.20
C THR A 106 0.21 -17.05 1.43
N SER A 107 -0.67 -16.23 1.94
CA SER A 107 -1.90 -15.85 1.25
C SER A 107 -1.99 -14.32 1.21
N VAL A 108 -2.53 -13.81 0.13
CA VAL A 108 -2.81 -12.39 -0.03
C VAL A 108 -4.24 -12.21 -0.51
N GLU A 109 -4.85 -11.15 -0.08
CA GLU A 109 -6.18 -10.75 -0.52
C GLU A 109 -6.05 -9.46 -1.31
N PHE A 110 -6.86 -9.31 -2.37
CA PHE A 110 -7.01 -8.07 -3.10
C PHE A 110 -8.38 -7.47 -2.80
N VAL A 111 -8.37 -6.25 -2.28
CA VAL A 111 -9.60 -5.49 -2.03
C VAL A 111 -9.54 -4.21 -2.88
N ASN A 112 -10.50 -4.05 -3.78
CA ASN A 112 -10.56 -2.91 -4.72
C ASN A 112 -9.24 -2.69 -5.50
N GLY A 113 -8.61 -3.79 -5.94
CA GLY A 113 -7.35 -3.74 -6.70
C GLY A 113 -6.10 -3.50 -5.86
N VAL A 114 -6.23 -3.38 -4.55
CA VAL A 114 -5.10 -3.23 -3.62
C VAL A 114 -4.80 -4.56 -2.95
N MET A 115 -3.55 -4.98 -2.98
CA MET A 115 -3.08 -6.19 -2.30
C MET A 115 -3.12 -5.97 -0.78
N MET A 116 -3.87 -6.82 -0.09
CA MET A 116 -4.03 -6.82 1.36
C MET A 116 -3.33 -8.04 1.97
N GLY A 117 -3.12 -8.03 3.29
CA GLY A 117 -2.61 -9.24 3.98
C GLY A 117 -1.15 -9.56 3.68
N LEU A 118 -0.40 -8.63 3.12
CA LEU A 118 1.05 -8.72 3.12
C LEU A 118 1.50 -8.94 4.57
N GLY A 119 2.34 -9.93 4.82
CA GLY A 119 2.75 -10.36 6.17
C GLY A 119 3.10 -9.22 7.12
N ALA A 120 3.32 -9.50 8.37
CA ALA A 120 3.23 -8.54 9.49
C ALA A 120 3.84 -7.14 9.25
N ALA A 121 4.90 -7.02 8.45
CA ALA A 121 5.50 -5.73 8.12
C ALA A 121 4.80 -4.99 6.97
N GLY A 122 4.59 -5.64 5.82
CA GLY A 122 4.00 -5.00 4.65
C GLY A 122 2.51 -4.68 4.81
N GLY A 123 1.74 -5.60 5.41
CA GLY A 123 0.32 -5.37 5.68
C GLY A 123 0.07 -4.30 6.74
N VAL A 124 0.99 -4.15 7.72
CA VAL A 124 0.93 -3.08 8.72
C VAL A 124 1.24 -1.73 8.08
N MET A 125 2.24 -1.64 7.20
CA MET A 125 2.59 -0.39 6.54
C MET A 125 1.49 0.08 5.59
N MET A 126 0.89 -0.80 4.78
CA MET A 126 -0.23 -0.43 3.90
C MET A 126 -1.46 0.01 4.68
N LYS A 127 -1.76 -0.64 5.83
CA LYS A 127 -2.81 -0.20 6.74
C LYS A 127 -2.47 1.13 7.41
N ALA A 128 -1.22 1.35 7.76
CA ALA A 128 -0.76 2.60 8.35
C ALA A 128 -0.91 3.76 7.34
N ASP A 129 -0.54 3.59 6.08
CA ASP A 129 -0.69 4.60 5.03
C ASP A 129 -2.16 4.88 4.71
N ALA A 130 -2.99 3.83 4.62
CA ALA A 130 -4.44 3.99 4.44
C ALA A 130 -5.08 4.71 5.64
N ASN A 131 -4.67 4.36 6.86
CA ASN A 131 -5.13 5.03 8.07
C ASN A 131 -4.66 6.48 8.15
N ALA A 132 -3.40 6.77 7.77
CA ALA A 132 -2.88 8.13 7.72
C ALA A 132 -3.69 9.00 6.74
N SER A 133 -4.02 8.47 5.57
CA SER A 133 -4.88 9.15 4.58
C SER A 133 -6.29 9.38 5.11
N ALA A 134 -6.88 8.38 5.77
CA ALA A 134 -8.20 8.50 6.39
C ALA A 134 -8.20 9.53 7.54
N ILE A 135 -7.17 9.54 8.37
CA ILE A 135 -6.99 10.51 9.45
C ILE A 135 -6.90 11.93 8.88
N THR A 136 -6.12 12.14 7.83
CA THR A 136 -6.01 13.45 7.16
C THR A 136 -7.37 13.91 6.63
N THR A 137 -8.14 13.02 6.02
CA THR A 137 -9.50 13.32 5.54
C THR A 137 -10.43 13.70 6.68
N LEU A 138 -10.40 12.93 7.78
CA LEU A 138 -11.20 13.22 8.99
C LEU A 138 -10.81 14.55 9.63
N GLN A 139 -9.52 14.86 9.72
CA GLN A 139 -9.03 16.14 10.24
C GLN A 139 -9.55 17.32 9.42
N ASN A 140 -9.53 17.22 8.08
CA ASN A 140 -10.07 18.24 7.20
C ASN A 140 -11.60 18.40 7.37
N THR A 141 -12.33 17.28 7.54
CA THR A 141 -13.77 17.30 7.79
C THR A 141 -14.09 17.97 9.13
N VAL A 142 -13.37 17.62 10.19
CA VAL A 142 -13.53 18.21 11.53
C VAL A 142 -13.25 19.70 11.49
N LYS A 143 -12.18 20.12 10.78
CA LYS A 143 -11.89 21.55 10.61
C LYS A 143 -13.03 22.28 9.92
N THR A 144 -13.55 21.75 8.81
CA THR A 144 -14.68 22.35 8.08
C THR A 144 -15.93 22.44 8.96
N GLN A 145 -16.19 21.42 9.77
CA GLN A 145 -17.32 21.45 10.72
C GLN A 145 -17.12 22.53 11.81
N GLY A 146 -15.88 22.70 12.29
CA GLY A 146 -15.53 23.77 13.21
C GLY A 146 -15.81 25.15 12.62
N ASP A 147 -15.34 25.40 11.40
CA ASP A 147 -15.56 26.66 10.68
C ASP A 147 -17.08 26.96 10.47
N ASN A 148 -17.87 25.90 10.23
CA ASN A 148 -19.34 26.01 10.12
C ASN A 148 -20.02 26.34 11.46
N ILE A 149 -19.54 25.75 12.55
CA ILE A 149 -20.05 26.03 13.92
C ILE A 149 -19.78 27.48 14.28
N ASP A 150 -18.58 27.99 14.00
CA ASP A 150 -18.22 29.39 14.26
C ASP A 150 -19.10 30.36 13.45
N SER A 151 -19.37 30.03 12.19
CA SER A 151 -20.27 30.79 11.33
C SER A 151 -21.70 30.81 11.85
N LEU A 152 -22.21 29.65 12.29
CA LEU A 152 -23.53 29.50 12.91
C LEU A 152 -23.62 30.32 14.22
N SER A 153 -22.62 30.25 15.08
CA SER A 153 -22.54 30.99 16.33
C SER A 153 -22.61 32.51 16.07
N SER A 154 -21.84 32.98 15.06
CA SER A 154 -21.87 34.38 14.65
C SER A 154 -23.24 34.81 14.14
N SER A 155 -23.90 33.96 13.35
CA SER A 155 -25.26 34.20 12.83
C SER A 155 -26.30 34.23 13.96
N THR A 156 -26.19 33.33 14.93
CA THR A 156 -27.08 33.28 16.11
C THR A 156 -26.95 34.57 16.93
N THR A 157 -25.71 35.03 17.19
CA THR A 157 -25.45 36.28 17.90
C THR A 157 -26.05 37.49 17.15
N ALA A 158 -25.94 37.53 15.83
CA ALA A 158 -26.54 38.59 15.02
C ALA A 158 -28.08 38.59 15.09
N LEU A 159 -28.71 37.41 15.10
CA LEU A 159 -30.15 37.25 15.25
C LEU A 159 -30.63 37.68 16.64
N GLU A 160 -29.91 37.32 17.70
CA GLU A 160 -30.19 37.73 19.07
C GLU A 160 -30.16 39.25 19.21
N ASN A 161 -29.16 39.90 18.64
CA ASN A 161 -29.04 41.37 18.64
C ASN A 161 -30.19 42.03 17.85
N SER A 162 -30.56 41.46 16.70
CA SER A 162 -31.68 41.95 15.90
C SER A 162 -33.03 41.80 16.65
N LEU A 163 -33.24 40.68 17.33
CA LEU A 163 -34.41 40.43 18.14
C LEU A 163 -34.50 41.41 19.31
N ALA A 164 -33.38 41.65 20.01
CA ALA A 164 -33.30 42.61 21.10
C ALA A 164 -33.66 44.04 20.62
N SER A 165 -33.14 44.45 19.46
CA SER A 165 -33.45 45.75 18.85
C SER A 165 -34.94 45.86 18.46
N SER A 166 -35.52 44.80 17.92
CA SER A 166 -36.93 44.76 17.54
C SER A 166 -37.84 44.86 18.77
N ASN A 167 -37.51 44.11 19.83
CA ASN A 167 -38.27 44.17 21.09
C ASN A 167 -38.19 45.57 21.71
N ALA A 168 -37.02 46.21 21.74
CA ALA A 168 -36.90 47.58 22.24
C ALA A 168 -37.76 48.58 21.42
N SER A 169 -37.86 48.37 20.10
CA SER A 169 -38.68 49.22 19.23
C SER A 169 -40.19 48.99 19.50
N VAL A 170 -40.63 47.78 19.77
CA VAL A 170 -42.01 47.45 20.11
C VAL A 170 -42.37 48.06 21.47
N ASP A 171 -41.48 47.92 22.46
CA ASP A 171 -41.68 48.52 23.79
C ASP A 171 -41.82 50.03 23.71
N ALA A 172 -40.96 50.68 22.92
CA ALA A 172 -41.05 52.13 22.72
C ALA A 172 -42.36 52.56 22.03
N ALA A 173 -42.84 51.79 21.04
CA ALA A 173 -44.10 52.03 20.34
C ALA A 173 -45.32 51.83 21.24
N SER A 174 -45.26 50.89 22.18
CA SER A 174 -46.36 50.59 23.11
C SER A 174 -46.56 51.68 24.22
N GLN A 175 -45.58 52.57 24.37
CA GLN A 175 -45.65 53.69 25.34
C GLN A 175 -46.16 55.00 24.73
N ILE A 176 -46.54 55.00 23.46
CA ILE A 176 -47.15 56.18 22.84
C ILE A 176 -48.67 56.21 23.20
N PRO A 177 -49.16 57.25 23.87
CA PRO A 177 -50.56 57.34 24.31
C PRO A 177 -51.55 57.45 23.15
#